data_4495d5404750818924da710cc946fc47
#
_entry.id   4495d5404750818924da710cc946fc47
#
_cell.length_a   1.000
_cell.length_b   1.000
_cell.length_c   1.000
_cell.angle_alpha   90.00
_cell.angle_beta   90.00
_cell.angle_gamma   90.00
#
_symmetry.space_group_name_H-M   'P 1'
#
loop_
_entity.id
_entity.type
_entity.pdbx_description
1 polymer ?
#
loop_
_entity_poly.entity_id
_entity_poly.type
_entity_poly.pdbx_seq_one_letter_code
_entity_poly.pdbx_strand_id
1 'polypeptide(L)'
;MNKASGCDGIPIELLQIRKDDAVKVLHSICQQFWKTQQWPQDWKRSVFLPIPKKGNAKEYSNYHKIALISHTSKVMFKILQARLQQYMNREFPDVQAGFRKGKGTRDQIANIRQIIDKAREFQKNTYFCFIDYAKAFDCVDHNKLWKILKQMGIPDHLTCLLRNLYEGQEATVRAEHGTTDWFQTGKGVRQGCILSPCLFNLHAEYIMRNSGLY
;
A
#
# COMPACT_ATOMS: atom_id res chain seq x y z
N MET A 1 -23.03 -2.94 11.12
CA MET A 1 -21.78 -2.20 11.38
C MET A 1 -21.60 -1.19 10.24
N ASN A 2 -21.83 0.08 10.49
CA ASN A 2 -21.69 1.12 9.48
C ASN A 2 -20.19 1.36 9.21
N LYS A 3 -19.67 0.88 8.07
CA LYS A 3 -18.34 1.24 7.64
C LYS A 3 -18.38 2.58 6.90
N ALA A 4 -17.38 3.44 7.12
CA ALA A 4 -17.29 4.72 6.42
C ALA A 4 -17.23 4.48 4.90
N SER A 5 -18.09 5.21 4.16
CA SER A 5 -18.07 5.21 2.68
C SER A 5 -16.84 5.96 2.15
N GLY A 6 -16.43 5.63 0.93
CA GLY A 6 -15.41 6.38 0.20
C GLY A 6 -15.95 7.71 -0.34
N CYS A 7 -15.18 8.33 -1.24
CA CYS A 7 -15.57 9.58 -1.90
C CYS A 7 -16.82 9.45 -2.80
N ASP A 8 -17.12 8.22 -3.25
CA ASP A 8 -18.31 7.89 -4.05
C ASP A 8 -19.60 7.80 -3.23
N GLY A 9 -19.51 7.90 -1.90
CA GLY A 9 -20.67 7.82 -0.99
C GLY A 9 -21.37 6.46 -0.97
N ILE A 10 -20.86 5.44 -1.69
CA ILE A 10 -21.49 4.11 -1.78
C ILE A 10 -21.17 3.30 -0.53
N PRO A 11 -22.18 2.97 0.31
CA PRO A 11 -21.97 2.13 1.48
C PRO A 11 -21.75 0.67 1.07
N ILE A 12 -20.95 -0.07 1.85
CA ILE A 12 -20.67 -1.48 1.59
C ILE A 12 -21.92 -2.36 1.62
N GLU A 13 -22.90 -1.96 2.41
CA GLU A 13 -24.16 -2.65 2.59
C GLU A 13 -24.94 -2.76 1.28
N LEU A 14 -24.85 -1.76 0.39
CA LEU A 14 -25.51 -1.79 -0.92
C LEU A 14 -24.97 -2.95 -1.78
N LEU A 15 -23.66 -3.20 -1.73
CA LEU A 15 -23.03 -4.31 -2.44
C LEU A 15 -23.41 -5.68 -1.86
N GLN A 16 -23.79 -5.72 -0.58
CA GLN A 16 -24.21 -6.95 0.11
C GLN A 16 -25.66 -7.33 -0.17
N ILE A 17 -26.56 -6.35 -0.26
CA ILE A 17 -28.01 -6.56 -0.49
C ILE A 17 -28.27 -7.12 -1.89
N ARG A 18 -27.55 -6.63 -2.92
CA ARG A 18 -27.69 -7.05 -4.32
C ARG A 18 -26.48 -7.84 -4.80
N LYS A 19 -26.10 -8.86 -4.08
CA LYS A 19 -24.83 -9.57 -4.26
C LYS A 19 -24.59 -10.05 -5.69
N ASP A 20 -25.57 -10.71 -6.31
CA ASP A 20 -25.41 -11.29 -7.65
C ASP A 20 -25.36 -10.23 -8.74
N ASP A 21 -26.22 -9.21 -8.65
CA ASP A 21 -26.20 -8.08 -9.59
C ASP A 21 -24.92 -7.26 -9.43
N ALA A 22 -24.49 -7.03 -8.18
CA ALA A 22 -23.25 -6.32 -7.88
C ALA A 22 -22.03 -7.05 -8.47
N VAL A 23 -21.99 -8.38 -8.39
CA VAL A 23 -20.91 -9.20 -8.98
C VAL A 23 -20.87 -9.04 -10.50
N LYS A 24 -22.02 -9.10 -11.19
CA LYS A 24 -22.10 -8.93 -12.65
C LYS A 24 -21.60 -7.55 -13.08
N VAL A 25 -22.10 -6.51 -12.41
CA VAL A 25 -21.69 -5.12 -12.69
C VAL A 25 -20.19 -4.91 -12.42
N LEU A 26 -19.70 -5.32 -11.27
CA LEU A 26 -18.28 -5.21 -10.91
C LEU A 26 -17.39 -6.01 -11.87
N HIS A 27 -17.82 -7.19 -12.31
CA HIS A 27 -17.10 -7.99 -13.29
C HIS A 27 -16.97 -7.26 -14.63
N SER A 28 -18.09 -6.69 -15.16
CA SER A 28 -18.08 -5.90 -16.38
C SER A 28 -17.14 -4.69 -16.27
N ILE A 29 -17.23 -3.96 -15.16
CA ILE A 29 -16.36 -2.83 -14.86
C ILE A 29 -14.88 -3.27 -14.82
N CYS A 30 -14.56 -4.35 -14.12
CA CYS A 30 -13.19 -4.88 -14.06
C CYS A 30 -12.67 -5.29 -15.45
N GLN A 31 -13.50 -5.92 -16.29
CA GLN A 31 -13.12 -6.24 -17.66
C GLN A 31 -12.85 -4.98 -18.51
N GLN A 32 -13.66 -3.96 -18.36
CA GLN A 32 -13.45 -2.68 -19.06
C GLN A 32 -12.11 -2.05 -18.66
N PHE A 33 -11.81 -1.94 -17.35
CA PHE A 33 -10.52 -1.41 -16.89
C PHE A 33 -9.33 -2.22 -17.36
N TRP A 34 -9.49 -3.52 -17.36
CA TRP A 34 -8.43 -4.40 -17.82
C TRP A 34 -8.11 -4.17 -19.31
N LYS A 35 -9.15 -3.92 -20.13
CA LYS A 35 -8.99 -3.63 -21.56
C LYS A 35 -8.52 -2.21 -21.86
N THR A 36 -9.13 -1.21 -21.23
CA THR A 36 -8.90 0.21 -21.55
C THR A 36 -7.75 0.82 -20.76
N GLN A 37 -7.36 0.22 -19.64
CA GLN A 37 -6.42 0.74 -18.66
C GLN A 37 -6.81 2.10 -18.07
N GLN A 38 -8.06 2.52 -18.24
CA GLN A 38 -8.58 3.79 -17.73
C GLN A 38 -9.31 3.57 -16.40
N TRP A 39 -9.07 4.46 -15.46
CA TRP A 39 -9.69 4.44 -14.14
C TRP A 39 -10.73 5.55 -14.02
N PRO A 40 -11.89 5.30 -13.37
CA PRO A 40 -12.78 6.37 -12.99
C PRO A 40 -12.08 7.36 -12.06
N GLN A 41 -12.40 8.64 -12.18
CA GLN A 41 -11.79 9.67 -11.36
C GLN A 41 -12.07 9.43 -9.87
N ASP A 42 -13.26 8.95 -9.50
CA ASP A 42 -13.61 8.63 -8.11
C ASP A 42 -12.73 7.55 -7.50
N TRP A 43 -12.15 6.65 -8.30
CA TRP A 43 -11.23 5.64 -7.79
C TRP A 43 -9.80 6.16 -7.63
N LYS A 44 -9.49 7.30 -8.26
CA LYS A 44 -8.24 8.03 -8.06
C LYS A 44 -8.32 8.98 -6.86
N ARG A 45 -9.52 9.28 -6.35
CA ARG A 45 -9.77 10.16 -5.22
C ARG A 45 -9.65 9.45 -3.88
N SER A 46 -9.21 10.20 -2.86
CA SER A 46 -9.10 9.72 -1.50
C SER A 46 -9.52 10.78 -0.51
N VAL A 47 -10.29 10.39 0.50
CA VAL A 47 -10.56 11.27 1.65
C VAL A 47 -9.59 10.87 2.75
N PHE A 48 -8.69 11.77 3.14
CA PHE A 48 -7.76 11.55 4.23
C PHE A 48 -8.40 11.90 5.57
N LEU A 49 -8.33 10.95 6.50
CA LEU A 49 -8.66 11.18 7.91
C LEU A 49 -7.35 11.34 8.69
N PRO A 50 -7.10 12.51 9.31
CA PRO A 50 -5.96 12.70 10.18
C PRO A 50 -6.22 12.01 11.53
N ILE A 51 -5.35 11.08 11.91
CA ILE A 51 -5.38 10.40 13.20
C ILE A 51 -4.22 10.90 14.04
N PRO A 52 -4.45 11.50 15.21
CA PRO A 52 -3.37 12.02 16.04
C PRO A 52 -2.50 10.88 16.57
N LYS A 53 -1.18 11.08 16.52
CA LYS A 53 -0.19 10.31 17.26
C LYS A 53 -0.09 10.82 18.69
N LYS A 54 0.64 10.10 19.55
CA LYS A 54 1.05 10.64 20.83
C LYS A 54 1.98 11.84 20.59
N GLY A 55 1.69 12.99 21.20
CA GLY A 55 2.50 14.20 21.09
C GLY A 55 1.67 15.48 20.95
N ASN A 56 2.31 16.55 20.46
CA ASN A 56 1.67 17.85 20.30
C ASN A 56 0.68 17.81 19.10
N ALA A 57 -0.61 17.97 19.40
CA ALA A 57 -1.68 17.98 18.38
C ALA A 57 -1.63 19.19 17.42
N LYS A 58 -0.82 20.23 17.73
CA LYS A 58 -0.65 21.40 16.85
C LYS A 58 0.32 21.14 15.70
N GLU A 59 1.09 20.05 15.76
CA GLU A 59 2.05 19.72 14.72
C GLU A 59 1.48 18.71 13.74
N TYR A 60 1.41 19.06 12.46
CA TYR A 60 0.92 18.16 11.40
C TYR A 60 1.78 16.88 11.23
N SER A 61 3.04 16.90 11.67
CA SER A 61 3.94 15.73 11.70
C SER A 61 3.46 14.65 12.67
N ASN A 62 2.67 15.03 13.68
CA ASN A 62 2.11 14.14 14.68
C ASN A 62 0.78 13.50 14.27
N TYR A 63 0.46 13.52 12.98
CA TYR A 63 -0.72 12.83 12.48
C TYR A 63 -0.35 11.70 11.53
N HIS A 64 -1.09 10.59 11.65
CA HIS A 64 -1.20 9.60 10.60
C HIS A 64 -2.39 9.96 9.70
N LYS A 65 -2.26 9.79 8.41
CA LYS A 65 -3.41 9.91 7.50
C LYS A 65 -3.90 8.53 7.09
N ILE A 66 -5.19 8.26 7.19
CA ILE A 66 -5.83 7.07 6.65
C ILE A 66 -6.64 7.50 5.42
N ALA A 67 -6.42 6.83 4.29
CA ALA A 67 -7.17 7.08 3.07
C ALA A 67 -8.48 6.28 3.06
N LEU A 68 -9.60 6.97 3.03
CA LEU A 68 -10.88 6.37 2.68
C LEU A 68 -11.00 6.37 1.17
N ILE A 69 -11.12 5.18 0.61
CA ILE A 69 -11.28 4.93 -0.81
C ILE A 69 -12.59 4.19 -1.07
N SER A 70 -13.10 4.30 -2.30
CA SER A 70 -14.32 3.62 -2.75
C SER A 70 -14.31 2.13 -2.39
N HIS A 71 -15.44 1.60 -1.94
CA HIS A 71 -15.58 0.17 -1.67
C HIS A 71 -15.54 -0.66 -2.95
N THR A 72 -16.07 -0.12 -4.05
CA THR A 72 -16.06 -0.76 -5.36
C THR A 72 -14.64 -0.90 -5.90
N SER A 73 -13.81 0.14 -5.75
CA SER A 73 -12.40 0.10 -6.17
C SER A 73 -11.58 -0.96 -5.43
N LYS A 74 -11.93 -1.28 -4.17
CA LYS A 74 -11.23 -2.31 -3.38
C LYS A 74 -11.30 -3.69 -4.02
N VAL A 75 -12.36 -4.00 -4.77
CA VAL A 75 -12.49 -5.28 -5.49
C VAL A 75 -11.39 -5.39 -6.55
N MET A 76 -11.25 -4.36 -7.40
CA MET A 76 -10.19 -4.34 -8.41
C MET A 76 -8.79 -4.32 -7.79
N PHE A 77 -8.60 -3.56 -6.71
CA PHE A 77 -7.32 -3.54 -6.00
C PHE A 77 -6.95 -4.91 -5.42
N LYS A 78 -7.96 -5.70 -5.00
CA LYS A 78 -7.73 -7.07 -4.55
C LYS A 78 -7.29 -7.99 -5.68
N ILE A 79 -7.86 -7.83 -6.87
CA ILE A 79 -7.46 -8.56 -8.07
C ILE A 79 -6.01 -8.20 -8.46
N LEU A 80 -5.68 -6.90 -8.48
CA LEU A 80 -4.31 -6.44 -8.76
C LEU A 80 -3.32 -6.94 -7.70
N GLN A 81 -3.68 -6.90 -6.42
CA GLN A 81 -2.87 -7.45 -5.35
C GLN A 81 -2.57 -8.93 -5.57
N ALA A 82 -3.59 -9.73 -5.89
CA ALA A 82 -3.41 -11.17 -6.12
C ALA A 82 -2.47 -11.46 -7.29
N ARG A 83 -2.51 -10.63 -8.34
CA ARG A 83 -1.59 -10.74 -9.48
C ARG A 83 -0.17 -10.32 -9.11
N LEU A 84 0.01 -9.20 -8.40
CA LEU A 84 1.32 -8.76 -7.90
C LEU A 84 1.94 -9.77 -6.94
N GLN A 85 1.13 -10.43 -6.11
CA GLN A 85 1.60 -11.40 -5.12
C GLN A 85 2.37 -12.57 -5.76
N GLN A 86 2.04 -12.97 -6.99
CA GLN A 86 2.75 -14.03 -7.71
C GLN A 86 4.20 -13.62 -7.99
N TYR A 87 4.42 -12.35 -8.37
CA TYR A 87 5.77 -11.81 -8.60
C TYR A 87 6.52 -11.60 -7.29
N MET A 88 5.85 -11.06 -6.28
CA MET A 88 6.44 -10.85 -4.95
C MET A 88 6.94 -12.17 -4.33
N ASN A 89 6.17 -13.25 -4.45
CA ASN A 89 6.55 -14.55 -3.92
C ASN A 89 7.81 -15.12 -4.58
N ARG A 90 8.05 -14.77 -5.85
CA ARG A 90 9.24 -15.18 -6.59
C ARG A 90 10.45 -14.30 -6.28
N GLU A 91 10.23 -12.99 -6.17
CA GLU A 91 11.31 -12.01 -6.10
C GLU A 91 11.79 -11.75 -4.67
N PHE A 92 10.95 -11.95 -3.66
CA PHE A 92 11.32 -11.61 -2.30
C PHE A 92 12.12 -12.72 -1.63
N PRO A 93 13.27 -12.38 -1.01
CA PRO A 93 14.02 -13.32 -0.21
C PRO A 93 13.22 -13.74 1.03
N ASP A 94 13.58 -14.87 1.62
CA ASP A 94 12.87 -15.39 2.81
C ASP A 94 13.03 -14.51 4.04
N VAL A 95 14.08 -13.72 4.10
CA VAL A 95 14.32 -12.76 5.21
C VAL A 95 13.35 -11.58 5.19
N GLN A 96 12.80 -11.23 4.01
CA GLN A 96 11.80 -10.17 3.93
C GLN A 96 10.48 -10.62 4.55
N ALA A 97 10.06 -9.98 5.63
CA ALA A 97 8.91 -10.38 6.44
C ALA A 97 7.75 -9.36 6.46
N GLY A 98 8.01 -8.10 6.08
CA GLY A 98 7.01 -7.03 6.14
C GLY A 98 5.79 -7.33 5.27
N PHE A 99 4.58 -7.26 5.86
CA PHE A 99 3.30 -7.46 5.18
C PHE A 99 3.17 -8.79 4.41
N ARG A 100 3.95 -9.82 4.77
CA ARG A 100 3.86 -11.17 4.18
C ARG A 100 3.03 -12.10 5.05
N LYS A 101 2.16 -12.89 4.41
CA LYS A 101 1.36 -13.91 5.10
C LYS A 101 2.29 -14.97 5.70
N GLY A 102 2.06 -15.33 6.97
CA GLY A 102 2.85 -16.32 7.69
C GLY A 102 4.20 -15.81 8.24
N LYS A 103 4.49 -14.53 8.09
CA LYS A 103 5.68 -13.88 8.66
C LYS A 103 5.24 -12.87 9.72
N GLY A 104 5.44 -13.17 10.99
CA GLY A 104 5.01 -12.34 12.10
C GLY A 104 6.16 -11.57 12.77
N THR A 105 5.83 -10.53 13.52
CA THR A 105 6.82 -9.78 14.32
C THR A 105 7.48 -10.67 15.36
N ARG A 106 6.73 -11.63 15.93
CA ARG A 106 7.27 -12.59 16.92
C ARG A 106 8.37 -13.47 16.32
N ASP A 107 8.19 -13.91 15.06
CA ASP A 107 9.19 -14.73 14.37
C ASP A 107 10.47 -13.94 14.14
N GLN A 108 10.36 -12.65 13.77
CA GLN A 108 11.52 -11.78 13.58
C GLN A 108 12.26 -11.50 14.89
N ILE A 109 11.53 -11.33 16.00
CA ILE A 109 12.13 -11.20 17.34
C ILE A 109 12.87 -12.50 17.70
N ALA A 110 12.28 -13.66 17.44
CA ALA A 110 12.92 -14.96 17.68
C ALA A 110 14.21 -15.12 16.86
N ASN A 111 14.18 -14.75 15.58
CA ASN A 111 15.36 -14.81 14.72
C ASN A 111 16.51 -13.92 15.26
N ILE A 112 16.23 -12.70 15.69
CA ILE A 112 17.24 -11.80 16.28
C ILE A 112 17.80 -12.42 17.59
N ARG A 113 16.94 -12.97 18.44
CA ARG A 113 17.38 -13.66 19.68
C ARG A 113 18.31 -14.83 19.37
N GLN A 114 17.96 -15.66 18.41
CA GLN A 114 18.81 -16.78 17.99
C GLN A 114 20.18 -16.32 17.48
N ILE A 115 20.24 -15.20 16.72
CA ILE A 115 21.50 -14.63 16.26
C ILE A 115 22.34 -14.18 17.45
N ILE A 116 21.73 -13.49 18.43
CA ILE A 116 22.41 -13.03 19.64
C ILE A 116 22.93 -14.21 20.46
N ASP A 117 22.13 -15.24 20.65
CA ASP A 117 22.50 -16.42 21.46
C ASP A 117 23.65 -17.18 20.80
N LYS A 118 23.61 -17.37 19.46
CA LYS A 118 24.73 -17.96 18.73
C LYS A 118 25.99 -17.10 18.76
N ALA A 119 25.86 -15.78 18.62
CA ALA A 119 27.01 -14.89 18.72
C ALA A 119 27.70 -15.01 20.09
N ARG A 120 26.92 -15.15 21.19
CA ARG A 120 27.44 -15.38 22.54
C ARG A 120 28.12 -16.75 22.66
N GLU A 121 27.47 -17.81 22.17
CA GLU A 121 28.01 -19.18 22.17
C GLU A 121 29.38 -19.25 21.49
N PHE A 122 29.53 -18.59 20.34
CA PHE A 122 30.77 -18.56 19.58
C PHE A 122 31.69 -17.38 19.92
N GLN A 123 31.38 -16.60 20.95
CA GLN A 123 32.13 -15.42 21.39
C GLN A 123 32.45 -14.43 20.24
N LYS A 124 31.47 -14.27 19.32
CA LYS A 124 31.61 -13.34 18.18
C LYS A 124 30.85 -12.06 18.44
N ASN A 125 31.49 -10.93 18.14
CA ASN A 125 30.83 -9.63 18.17
C ASN A 125 29.81 -9.54 17.00
N THR A 126 28.59 -9.10 17.30
CA THR A 126 27.55 -8.85 16.31
C THR A 126 27.08 -7.41 16.46
N TYR A 127 26.96 -6.72 15.34
CA TYR A 127 26.51 -5.32 15.27
C TYR A 127 25.15 -5.28 14.58
N PHE A 128 24.21 -4.53 15.14
CA PHE A 128 22.88 -4.34 14.58
C PHE A 128 22.71 -2.88 14.16
N CYS A 129 22.21 -2.65 12.95
CA CYS A 129 21.77 -1.37 12.48
C CYS A 129 20.25 -1.42 12.20
N PHE A 130 19.47 -0.55 12.85
CA PHE A 130 18.03 -0.45 12.67
C PHE A 130 17.73 0.80 11.85
N ILE A 131 17.01 0.62 10.73
CA ILE A 131 16.61 1.71 9.84
C ILE A 131 15.09 1.88 9.96
N ASP A 132 14.66 3.04 10.48
CA ASP A 132 13.25 3.39 10.59
C ASP A 132 12.88 4.49 9.58
N TYR A 133 11.81 4.26 8.82
CA TYR A 133 11.31 5.24 7.85
C TYR A 133 10.33 6.20 8.53
N ALA A 134 10.62 7.47 8.57
CA ALA A 134 9.77 8.49 9.20
C ALA A 134 8.35 8.54 8.63
N LYS A 135 8.20 8.35 7.32
CA LYS A 135 6.93 8.32 6.58
C LYS A 135 7.02 7.34 5.41
N ALA A 136 7.18 6.05 5.70
CA ALA A 136 7.47 4.99 4.73
C ALA A 136 6.60 5.07 3.46
N PHE A 137 5.27 5.08 3.62
CA PHE A 137 4.33 5.08 2.48
C PHE A 137 4.31 6.42 1.73
N ASP A 138 4.57 7.53 2.40
CA ASP A 138 4.57 8.86 1.78
C ASP A 138 5.84 9.14 0.97
N CYS A 139 6.93 8.39 1.23
CA CYS A 139 8.22 8.59 0.58
C CYS A 139 8.36 7.86 -0.77
N VAL A 140 7.43 7.00 -1.14
CA VAL A 140 7.49 6.24 -2.40
C VAL A 140 7.41 7.18 -3.60
N ASP A 141 8.49 7.27 -4.35
CA ASP A 141 8.53 8.03 -5.62
C ASP A 141 7.89 7.20 -6.73
N HIS A 142 6.88 7.76 -7.41
CA HIS A 142 6.13 7.04 -8.44
C HIS A 142 7.02 6.70 -9.64
N ASN A 143 7.86 7.63 -10.10
CA ASN A 143 8.71 7.39 -11.27
C ASN A 143 9.75 6.29 -11.02
N LYS A 144 10.30 6.28 -9.80
CA LYS A 144 11.20 5.19 -9.39
C LYS A 144 10.44 3.87 -9.26
N LEU A 145 9.25 3.90 -8.66
CA LEU A 145 8.42 2.71 -8.49
C LEU A 145 8.13 2.02 -9.83
N TRP A 146 7.73 2.76 -10.87
CA TRP A 146 7.44 2.16 -12.19
C TRP A 146 8.67 1.53 -12.84
N LYS A 147 9.84 2.15 -12.68
CA LYS A 147 11.12 1.57 -13.13
C LYS A 147 11.43 0.26 -12.38
N ILE A 148 11.25 0.27 -11.07
CA ILE A 148 11.45 -0.91 -10.21
C ILE A 148 10.55 -2.06 -10.64
N LEU A 149 9.24 -1.82 -10.82
CA LEU A 149 8.29 -2.85 -11.24
C LEU A 149 8.71 -3.49 -12.57
N LYS A 150 9.15 -2.68 -13.52
CA LYS A 150 9.66 -3.17 -14.81
C LYS A 150 10.93 -4.01 -14.66
N GLN A 151 11.89 -3.57 -13.85
CA GLN A 151 13.14 -4.30 -13.59
C GLN A 151 12.90 -5.62 -12.86
N MET A 152 11.86 -5.71 -12.02
CA MET A 152 11.44 -6.94 -11.34
C MET A 152 10.58 -7.87 -12.23
N GLY A 153 10.47 -7.58 -13.53
CA GLY A 153 9.77 -8.43 -14.49
C GLY A 153 8.24 -8.41 -14.35
N ILE A 154 7.68 -7.38 -13.74
CA ILE A 154 6.22 -7.21 -13.69
C ILE A 154 5.76 -6.76 -15.08
N PRO A 155 4.72 -7.42 -15.68
CA PRO A 155 4.27 -7.13 -17.02
C PRO A 155 3.90 -5.67 -17.23
N ASP A 156 4.25 -5.13 -18.41
CA ASP A 156 3.97 -3.73 -18.77
C ASP A 156 2.49 -3.38 -18.63
N HIS A 157 1.58 -4.29 -19.00
CA HIS A 157 0.15 -4.08 -18.84
C HIS A 157 -0.25 -3.83 -17.37
N LEU A 158 0.27 -4.62 -16.44
CA LEU A 158 -0.02 -4.49 -15.01
C LEU A 158 0.62 -3.22 -14.45
N THR A 159 1.84 -2.92 -14.85
CA THR A 159 2.55 -1.68 -14.48
C THR A 159 1.81 -0.45 -14.99
N CYS A 160 1.29 -0.49 -16.22
CA CYS A 160 0.52 0.61 -16.80
C CYS A 160 -0.80 0.84 -16.05
N LEU A 161 -1.54 -0.23 -15.71
CA LEU A 161 -2.74 -0.12 -14.86
C LEU A 161 -2.43 0.56 -13.53
N LEU A 162 -1.36 0.17 -12.86
CA LEU A 162 -0.95 0.77 -11.60
C LEU A 162 -0.55 2.24 -11.79
N ARG A 163 0.26 2.54 -12.81
CA ARG A 163 0.68 3.89 -13.13
C ARG A 163 -0.53 4.79 -13.37
N ASN A 164 -1.48 4.37 -14.21
CA ASN A 164 -2.68 5.14 -14.52
C ASN A 164 -3.60 5.35 -13.31
N LEU A 165 -3.57 4.44 -12.31
CA LEU A 165 -4.26 4.62 -11.03
C LEU A 165 -3.65 5.75 -10.21
N TYR A 166 -2.31 5.88 -10.24
CA TYR A 166 -1.58 6.87 -9.45
C TYR A 166 -1.43 8.22 -10.17
N GLU A 167 -1.58 8.25 -11.48
CA GLU A 167 -1.54 9.45 -12.28
C GLU A 167 -2.81 10.30 -12.09
N GLY A 168 -2.64 11.59 -11.76
CA GLY A 168 -3.76 12.50 -11.48
C GLY A 168 -4.57 12.13 -10.24
N GLN A 169 -3.94 11.52 -9.24
CA GLN A 169 -4.60 11.27 -7.96
C GLN A 169 -4.90 12.58 -7.23
N GLU A 170 -6.10 12.63 -6.67
CA GLU A 170 -6.55 13.74 -5.85
C GLU A 170 -6.89 13.28 -4.43
N ALA A 171 -6.70 14.17 -3.50
CA ALA A 171 -7.07 13.95 -2.11
C ALA A 171 -7.74 15.17 -1.50
N THR A 172 -8.56 14.95 -0.51
CA THR A 172 -9.07 15.98 0.41
C THR A 172 -8.87 15.51 1.85
N VAL A 173 -8.72 16.42 2.78
CA VAL A 173 -8.62 16.11 4.20
C VAL A 173 -9.95 16.41 4.87
N ARG A 174 -10.50 15.41 5.57
CA ARG A 174 -11.70 15.59 6.40
C ARG A 174 -11.28 15.70 7.85
N ALA A 175 -11.55 16.85 8.47
CA ALA A 175 -11.37 17.12 9.88
C ALA A 175 -12.73 17.43 10.55
N GLU A 176 -12.73 17.65 11.84
CA GLU A 176 -13.96 17.95 12.62
C GLU A 176 -14.71 19.19 12.10
N HIS A 177 -13.98 20.18 11.56
CA HIS A 177 -14.53 21.45 11.09
C HIS A 177 -14.84 21.49 9.58
N GLY A 178 -14.77 20.34 8.89
CA GLY A 178 -15.08 20.26 7.46
C GLY A 178 -14.05 19.52 6.62
N THR A 179 -14.12 19.73 5.31
CA THR A 179 -13.21 19.15 4.32
C THR A 179 -12.47 20.24 3.56
N THR A 180 -11.19 20.02 3.28
CA THR A 180 -10.40 20.92 2.43
C THR A 180 -10.84 20.81 0.97
N ASP A 181 -10.37 21.74 0.14
CA ASP A 181 -10.42 21.59 -1.32
C ASP A 181 -9.62 20.36 -1.76
N TRP A 182 -9.91 19.87 -2.98
CA TRP A 182 -9.18 18.79 -3.58
C TRP A 182 -7.79 19.25 -4.03
N PHE A 183 -6.78 18.45 -3.70
CA PHE A 183 -5.40 18.71 -4.13
C PHE A 183 -4.79 17.46 -4.74
N GLN A 184 -3.85 17.64 -5.66
CA GLN A 184 -3.14 16.54 -6.31
C GLN A 184 -2.08 15.94 -5.40
N THR A 185 -1.93 14.62 -5.50
CA THR A 185 -0.88 13.87 -4.79
C THR A 185 0.10 13.29 -5.80
N GLY A 186 1.35 13.79 -5.78
CA GLY A 186 2.40 13.42 -6.76
C GLY A 186 3.34 12.31 -6.31
N LYS A 187 3.25 11.84 -5.07
CA LYS A 187 4.11 10.79 -4.50
C LYS A 187 3.40 10.02 -3.38
N GLY A 188 4.00 8.91 -2.99
CA GLY A 188 3.52 8.06 -1.91
C GLY A 188 2.48 7.04 -2.36
N VAL A 189 2.21 6.10 -1.47
CA VAL A 189 1.15 5.09 -1.62
C VAL A 189 0.10 5.29 -0.53
N ARG A 190 -1.16 5.01 -0.84
CA ARG A 190 -2.30 5.33 0.03
C ARG A 190 -2.31 4.47 1.29
N GLN A 191 -2.12 5.04 2.46
CA GLN A 191 -2.26 4.32 3.72
C GLN A 191 -3.72 3.87 3.91
N GLY A 192 -3.94 2.56 4.06
CA GLY A 192 -5.28 1.93 4.10
C GLY A 192 -5.71 1.29 2.78
N CYS A 193 -4.97 1.46 1.68
CA CYS A 193 -5.18 0.73 0.45
C CYS A 193 -4.47 -0.63 0.49
N ILE A 194 -5.15 -1.69 0.04
CA ILE A 194 -4.60 -3.05 0.03
C ILE A 194 -3.38 -3.23 -0.90
N LEU A 195 -3.22 -2.37 -1.90
CA LEU A 195 -2.07 -2.37 -2.81
C LEU A 195 -0.81 -1.76 -2.19
N SER A 196 -0.98 -0.83 -1.26
CA SER A 196 0.13 -0.02 -0.73
C SER A 196 1.23 -0.83 -0.05
N PRO A 197 0.93 -1.85 0.77
CA PRO A 197 1.97 -2.71 1.33
C PRO A 197 2.77 -3.44 0.26
N CYS A 198 2.10 -3.92 -0.81
CA CYS A 198 2.77 -4.61 -1.91
C CYS A 198 3.73 -3.68 -2.66
N LEU A 199 3.26 -2.49 -3.03
CA LEU A 199 4.05 -1.51 -3.76
C LEU A 199 5.22 -0.97 -2.92
N PHE A 200 4.98 -0.73 -1.63
CA PHE A 200 6.03 -0.34 -0.70
C PHE A 200 7.10 -1.44 -0.56
N ASN A 201 6.69 -2.69 -0.37
CA ASN A 201 7.62 -3.80 -0.24
C ASN A 201 8.51 -3.97 -1.49
N LEU A 202 7.93 -3.87 -2.69
CA LEU A 202 8.68 -3.92 -3.95
C LEU A 202 9.71 -2.78 -4.03
N HIS A 203 9.29 -1.58 -3.66
CA HIS A 203 10.17 -0.41 -3.62
C HIS A 203 11.29 -0.55 -2.57
N ALA A 204 10.95 -0.98 -1.35
CA ALA A 204 11.91 -1.16 -0.27
C ALA A 204 12.93 -2.27 -0.56
N GLU A 205 12.46 -3.41 -1.09
CA GLU A 205 13.33 -4.52 -1.48
C GLU A 205 14.35 -4.11 -2.54
N TYR A 206 13.92 -3.36 -3.55
CA TYR A 206 14.83 -2.83 -4.56
C TYR A 206 15.90 -1.92 -3.95
N ILE A 207 15.51 -1.02 -3.03
CA ILE A 207 16.46 -0.14 -2.34
C ILE A 207 17.47 -0.98 -1.56
N MET A 208 17.01 -1.97 -0.82
CA MET A 208 17.88 -2.83 0.00
C MET A 208 18.89 -3.59 -0.88
N ARG A 209 18.44 -4.19 -1.99
CA ARG A 209 19.34 -4.89 -2.94
C ARG A 209 20.42 -3.98 -3.52
N ASN A 210 20.11 -2.71 -3.74
CA ASN A 210 21.03 -1.75 -4.35
C ASN A 210 21.79 -0.88 -3.32
N SER A 211 21.58 -1.11 -2.03
CA SER A 211 22.27 -0.36 -0.97
C SER A 211 23.65 -0.89 -0.63
N GLY A 212 24.04 -2.08 -1.13
CA GLY A 212 25.27 -2.75 -0.76
C GLY A 212 25.28 -3.28 0.69
N LEU A 213 24.11 -3.41 1.31
CA LEU A 213 23.94 -3.90 2.69
C LEU A 213 23.68 -5.42 2.78
N TYR A 214 23.71 -6.12 1.66
CA TYR A 214 23.65 -7.60 1.57
C TYR A 214 25.02 -8.19 1.34
#